data_78f3367903816156c64308d33a566cce
#
_entry.id   78f3367903816156c64308d33a566cce
#
_cell.length_a   1.000
_cell.length_b   1.000
_cell.length_c   1.000
_cell.angle_alpha   90.00
_cell.angle_beta   90.00
_cell.angle_gamma   90.00
#
_symmetry.space_group_name_H-M   'P 1'
#
loop_
_entity.id
_entity.type
_entity.pdbx_description
1 polymer ?
#
loop_
_entity_poly.entity_id
_entity_poly.type
_entity_poly.pdbx_seq_one_letter_code
_entity_poly.pdbx_strand_id
1 'polypeptide(L)'
;MSLKELEKKTKWIITKKKGAKGPDGKIKVISMGRLKTGKERLALYIPASSNVNAFLSMVDKVLVEAGIIEDTGEILLKLTATDSQEGYTVTKQKTGGITISIMRIANKLGLKRGITEKEHEIDLRNKTVYILFPNPNDS
;
A
#
# COMPACT_ATOMS: atom_id res chain seq x y z
N MET A 1 10.29 -8.26 -13.14
CA MET A 1 10.89 -6.93 -13.34
C MET A 1 11.18 -6.28 -12.01
N SER A 2 12.34 -5.73 -11.85
CA SER A 2 12.70 -5.13 -10.58
C SER A 2 12.20 -3.69 -10.50
N LEU A 3 12.07 -3.19 -9.28
CA LEU A 3 11.70 -1.81 -9.06
C LEU A 3 12.69 -0.88 -9.76
N LYS A 4 13.93 -1.27 -9.75
CA LYS A 4 14.95 -0.47 -10.39
C LYS A 4 14.75 -0.32 -11.88
N GLU A 5 14.33 -1.38 -12.52
CA GLU A 5 14.07 -1.33 -13.95
C GLU A 5 12.84 -0.49 -14.24
N LEU A 6 11.83 -0.61 -13.43
CA LEU A 6 10.63 0.19 -13.61
C LEU A 6 10.95 1.65 -13.39
N GLU A 7 11.76 1.94 -12.41
CA GLU A 7 12.16 3.28 -12.12
C GLU A 7 12.89 3.89 -13.30
N LYS A 8 13.76 3.14 -13.93
CA LYS A 8 14.48 3.63 -15.08
C LYS A 8 13.55 3.94 -16.23
N LYS A 9 12.56 3.09 -16.45
CA LYS A 9 11.63 3.29 -17.54
C LYS A 9 10.67 4.45 -17.32
N THR A 10 10.28 4.70 -16.10
CA THR A 10 9.27 5.70 -15.83
C THR A 10 9.82 7.02 -15.34
N LYS A 11 11.02 7.01 -14.82
CA LYS A 11 11.59 8.19 -14.22
C LYS A 11 11.60 9.42 -15.14
N TRP A 12 12.05 9.25 -16.35
CA TRP A 12 12.12 10.37 -17.27
C TRP A 12 10.73 10.86 -17.64
N ILE A 13 9.75 9.97 -17.65
CA ILE A 13 8.39 10.37 -17.99
C ILE A 13 7.85 11.26 -16.88
N ILE A 14 8.09 10.88 -15.65
CA ILE A 14 7.62 11.65 -14.52
C ILE A 14 8.29 13.01 -14.46
N THR A 15 9.57 13.03 -14.71
CA THR A 15 10.28 14.29 -14.65
C THR A 15 9.83 15.27 -15.74
N LYS A 16 9.34 14.74 -16.84
CA LYS A 16 8.89 15.62 -17.89
C LYS A 16 7.55 16.21 -17.57
N LYS A 17 6.85 15.63 -16.63
CA LYS A 17 5.59 16.14 -16.27
C LYS A 17 5.74 17.13 -15.21
N LYS A 18 6.56 18.07 -15.41
CA LYS A 18 6.72 19.05 -14.46
C LYS A 18 5.47 19.68 -14.09
N GLY A 19 4.56 19.67 -14.91
CA GLY A 19 3.30 20.26 -14.64
C GLY A 19 2.49 19.46 -13.63
N ALA A 20 2.99 18.33 -13.25
CA ALA A 20 2.25 17.50 -12.33
C ALA A 20 1.97 18.27 -11.06
N LYS A 21 0.78 18.09 -10.56
CA LYS A 21 0.41 18.81 -9.46
C LYS A 21 0.92 18.17 -8.32
N GLY A 22 1.80 18.29 -7.77
CA GLY A 22 2.28 17.70 -6.56
C GLY A 22 2.63 16.25 -6.72
N PRO A 23 3.17 15.65 -5.71
CA PRO A 23 3.58 14.25 -5.73
C PRO A 23 2.40 13.32 -5.66
N ASP A 24 2.61 12.08 -6.08
CA ASP A 24 1.65 11.03 -5.89
C ASP A 24 1.34 10.97 -4.42
N GLY A 25 0.12 10.71 -4.06
CA GLY A 25 -0.25 10.52 -2.68
C GLY A 25 0.42 9.28 -2.12
N LYS A 26 0.92 9.39 -0.91
CA LYS A 26 1.61 8.27 -0.27
C LYS A 26 0.65 7.37 0.47
N ILE A 27 0.86 6.07 0.31
CA ILE A 27 0.09 5.07 1.04
C ILE A 27 0.59 5.04 2.47
N LYS A 28 -0.32 4.99 3.43
CA LYS A 28 0.07 4.99 4.83
C LYS A 28 -0.80 4.07 5.66
N VAL A 29 -0.38 3.80 6.87
CA VAL A 29 -1.15 3.00 7.81
C VAL A 29 -1.93 3.97 8.69
N ILE A 30 -3.23 3.76 8.78
CA ILE A 30 -4.09 4.61 9.61
C ILE A 30 -4.83 3.75 10.64
N SER A 31 -5.39 4.41 11.63
CA SER A 31 -6.22 3.74 12.62
C SER A 31 -7.69 3.98 12.27
N MET A 32 -8.46 2.91 12.22
CA MET A 32 -9.89 2.99 11.95
C MET A 32 -10.69 2.91 13.25
N GLY A 33 -10.05 3.12 14.36
CA GLY A 33 -10.69 3.04 15.67
C GLY A 33 -10.13 1.91 16.50
N ARG A 34 -10.76 1.62 17.62
CA ARG A 34 -10.30 0.57 18.51
C ARG A 34 -11.36 -0.50 18.70
N LEU A 35 -10.89 -1.73 18.91
CA LEU A 35 -11.79 -2.81 19.27
C LEU A 35 -12.09 -2.69 20.75
N LYS A 36 -13.08 -3.44 21.22
CA LYS A 36 -13.42 -3.47 22.63
C LYS A 36 -12.24 -3.91 23.50
N THR A 37 -11.34 -4.68 22.91
CA THR A 37 -10.14 -5.15 23.62
C THR A 37 -9.08 -4.06 23.73
N GLY A 38 -9.28 -2.90 23.14
CA GLY A 38 -8.30 -1.83 23.16
C GLY A 38 -7.32 -1.80 22.01
N LYS A 39 -7.30 -2.84 21.19
CA LYS A 39 -6.38 -2.87 20.05
C LYS A 39 -6.86 -1.97 18.93
N GLU A 40 -5.95 -1.26 18.30
CA GLU A 40 -6.31 -0.41 17.18
C GLU A 40 -6.60 -1.23 15.93
N ARG A 41 -7.60 -0.79 15.18
CA ARG A 41 -7.93 -1.42 13.92
C ARG A 41 -7.13 -0.69 12.85
N LEU A 42 -6.01 -1.27 12.47
CA LEU A 42 -5.12 -0.65 11.50
C LEU A 42 -5.50 -1.02 10.08
N ALA A 43 -5.38 -0.06 9.18
CA ALA A 43 -5.71 -0.25 7.78
C ALA A 43 -4.70 0.47 6.91
N LEU A 44 -4.55 -0.02 5.67
CA LEU A 44 -3.82 0.72 4.66
C LEU A 44 -4.75 1.79 4.15
N TYR A 45 -4.25 3.00 4.00
CA TYR A 45 -5.01 4.08 3.37
C TYR A 45 -4.30 4.47 2.09
N ILE A 46 -5.03 4.40 0.99
CA ILE A 46 -4.50 4.72 -0.34
C ILE A 46 -5.21 5.96 -0.82
N PRO A 47 -4.54 7.11 -0.82
CA PRO A 47 -5.20 8.38 -1.15
C PRO A 47 -5.65 8.40 -2.61
N ALA A 48 -6.64 9.22 -2.89
CA ALA A 48 -7.21 9.33 -4.23
C ALA A 48 -6.15 9.73 -5.26
N SER A 49 -5.13 10.45 -4.85
CA SER A 49 -4.07 10.90 -5.75
C SER A 49 -3.01 9.84 -6.06
N SER A 50 -3.08 8.69 -5.42
CA SER A 50 -2.11 7.62 -5.68
C SER A 50 -2.50 6.84 -6.94
N ASN A 51 -1.52 6.47 -7.76
CA ASN A 51 -1.81 5.67 -8.93
C ASN A 51 -2.24 4.25 -8.53
N VAL A 52 -1.92 3.81 -7.32
CA VAL A 52 -2.40 2.54 -6.79
C VAL A 52 -3.90 2.60 -6.59
N ASN A 53 -4.41 3.77 -6.21
CA ASN A 53 -5.85 3.96 -6.06
C ASN A 53 -6.57 3.71 -7.39
N ALA A 54 -6.03 4.24 -8.48
CA ALA A 54 -6.62 4.04 -9.79
C ALA A 54 -6.67 2.55 -10.15
N PHE A 55 -5.61 1.83 -9.82
CA PHE A 55 -5.57 0.40 -10.08
C PHE A 55 -6.62 -0.34 -9.23
N LEU A 56 -6.70 -0.02 -7.96
CA LEU A 56 -7.61 -0.71 -7.05
C LEU A 56 -9.07 -0.27 -7.18
N SER A 57 -9.32 0.81 -7.88
CA SER A 57 -10.69 1.31 -8.02
C SER A 57 -11.64 0.29 -8.66
N MET A 58 -11.08 -0.63 -9.44
CA MET A 58 -11.90 -1.65 -10.09
C MET A 58 -11.70 -3.03 -9.45
N VAL A 59 -11.09 -3.07 -8.30
CA VAL A 59 -10.80 -4.32 -7.60
C VAL A 59 -11.62 -4.38 -6.32
N ASP A 60 -12.27 -5.49 -6.08
CA ASP A 60 -13.09 -5.64 -4.86
C ASP A 60 -12.33 -6.29 -3.72
N LYS A 61 -11.42 -7.19 -4.03
CA LYS A 61 -10.66 -7.89 -3.01
C LYS A 61 -9.22 -8.13 -3.45
N VAL A 62 -8.33 -8.20 -2.48
CA VAL A 62 -6.92 -8.50 -2.73
C VAL A 62 -6.43 -9.55 -1.77
N LEU A 63 -5.54 -10.40 -2.26
CA LEU A 63 -4.78 -11.27 -1.39
C LEU A 63 -3.62 -10.42 -0.88
N VAL A 64 -3.30 -10.53 0.38
CA VAL A 64 -2.22 -9.73 0.97
C VAL A 64 -1.15 -10.67 1.50
N GLU A 65 0.06 -10.48 0.98
CA GLU A 65 1.22 -11.20 1.47
C GLU A 65 2.19 -10.16 2.00
N ALA A 66 2.89 -10.48 3.05
CA ALA A 66 3.79 -9.51 3.67
C ALA A 66 5.02 -10.21 4.20
N GLY A 67 6.14 -9.50 4.15
CA GLY A 67 7.39 -10.04 4.65
C GLY A 67 8.32 -8.93 5.09
N ILE A 68 9.38 -9.33 5.78
CA ILE A 68 10.38 -8.41 6.27
C ILE A 68 11.66 -8.66 5.49
N ILE A 69 12.24 -7.60 4.97
CA ILE A 69 13.50 -7.70 4.24
C ILE A 69 14.60 -7.80 5.28
N GLU A 70 15.30 -8.92 5.30
CA GLU A 70 16.30 -9.21 6.33
C GLU A 70 17.39 -8.16 6.49
N ASP A 71 17.90 -7.68 5.40
CA ASP A 71 19.02 -6.73 5.47
C ASP A 71 18.67 -5.38 6.06
N THR A 72 17.46 -4.92 5.87
CA THR A 72 17.08 -3.56 6.25
C THR A 72 15.98 -3.50 7.31
N GLY A 73 15.24 -4.58 7.47
CA GLY A 73 14.08 -4.59 8.35
C GLY A 73 12.87 -3.89 7.73
N GLU A 74 12.97 -3.49 6.48
CA GLU A 74 11.84 -2.88 5.79
C GLU A 74 10.76 -3.91 5.54
N ILE A 75 9.53 -3.46 5.41
CA ILE A 75 8.40 -4.36 5.22
C ILE A 75 7.87 -4.23 3.80
N LEU A 76 7.72 -5.36 3.13
CA LEU A 76 7.18 -5.40 1.78
C LEU A 76 5.80 -6.04 1.83
N LEU A 77 4.81 -5.31 1.34
CA LEU A 77 3.46 -5.84 1.18
C LEU A 77 3.22 -6.12 -0.28
N LYS A 78 2.52 -7.21 -0.56
CA LYS A 78 2.18 -7.59 -1.92
C LYS A 78 0.67 -7.79 -1.96
N LEU A 79 -0.01 -6.98 -2.77
CA LEU A 79 -1.46 -7.05 -2.91
C LEU A 79 -1.78 -7.59 -4.30
N THR A 80 -2.51 -8.68 -4.37
CA THR A 80 -2.89 -9.27 -5.67
C THR A 80 -4.40 -9.31 -5.78
N ALA A 81 -4.94 -8.75 -6.86
CA ALA A 81 -6.38 -8.75 -7.08
C ALA A 81 -6.89 -10.18 -7.13
N THR A 82 -8.03 -10.44 -6.50
CA THR A 82 -8.56 -11.79 -6.41
C THR A 82 -10.08 -11.78 -6.29
N ASP A 83 -10.68 -12.90 -6.65
CA ASP A 83 -12.12 -13.09 -6.46
C ASP A 83 -12.35 -14.03 -5.27
N SER A 84 -11.30 -14.48 -4.63
CA SER A 84 -11.40 -15.42 -3.52
C SER A 84 -12.06 -14.79 -2.29
N GLN A 85 -12.83 -15.59 -1.58
CA GLN A 85 -13.45 -15.12 -0.34
C GLN A 85 -12.40 -14.87 0.73
N GLU A 86 -11.20 -15.43 0.54
CA GLU A 86 -10.13 -15.23 1.50
C GLU A 86 -9.44 -13.89 1.31
N GLY A 87 -9.79 -13.15 0.26
CA GLY A 87 -9.19 -11.86 0.00
C GLY A 87 -9.67 -10.80 0.99
N TYR A 88 -8.83 -9.79 1.17
CA TYR A 88 -9.18 -8.65 2.00
C TYR A 88 -10.04 -7.70 1.17
N THR A 89 -11.07 -7.16 1.77
CA THR A 89 -11.97 -6.25 1.05
C THR A 89 -11.31 -4.91 0.79
N VAL A 90 -11.46 -4.43 -0.45
CA VAL A 90 -10.98 -3.11 -0.84
C VAL A 90 -12.17 -2.16 -0.67
N THR A 91 -12.09 -1.29 0.32
CA THR A 91 -13.21 -0.39 0.63
C THR A 91 -12.97 0.98 0.03
N LYS A 92 -13.89 1.42 -0.84
CA LYS A 92 -13.81 2.72 -1.46
C LYS A 92 -14.56 3.72 -0.63
N GLN A 93 -13.93 4.84 -0.31
CA GLN A 93 -14.55 5.86 0.51
C GLN A 93 -15.19 6.94 -0.36
N LYS A 94 -16.13 7.66 0.19
CA LYS A 94 -16.81 8.73 -0.54
C LYS A 94 -15.85 9.80 -1.02
N THR A 95 -14.77 10.01 -0.27
CA THR A 95 -13.78 11.01 -0.63
C THR A 95 -12.84 10.56 -1.74
N GLY A 96 -12.96 9.33 -2.17
CA GLY A 96 -12.10 8.78 -3.21
C GLY A 96 -10.95 7.95 -2.70
N GLY A 97 -10.67 7.99 -1.41
CA GLY A 97 -9.61 7.16 -0.83
C GLY A 97 -10.04 5.71 -0.76
N ILE A 98 -9.08 4.83 -0.59
CA ILE A 98 -9.31 3.40 -0.44
C ILE A 98 -8.70 2.93 0.85
N THR A 99 -9.40 2.06 1.57
CA THR A 99 -8.84 1.44 2.77
C THR A 99 -8.90 -0.07 2.66
N ILE A 100 -7.91 -0.74 3.23
CA ILE A 100 -7.86 -2.19 3.30
C ILE A 100 -7.44 -2.52 4.72
N SER A 101 -8.30 -3.24 5.45
CA SER A 101 -8.00 -3.58 6.83
C SER A 101 -6.88 -4.61 6.90
N ILE A 102 -5.78 -4.27 7.57
CA ILE A 102 -4.63 -5.16 7.66
C ILE A 102 -4.22 -5.40 9.12
N MET A 103 -5.18 -5.31 10.02
CA MET A 103 -4.89 -5.38 11.44
C MET A 103 -3.99 -6.53 11.86
N ARG A 104 -4.30 -7.74 11.41
CA ARG A 104 -3.50 -8.91 11.80
C ARG A 104 -2.07 -8.82 11.26
N ILE A 105 -1.94 -8.41 10.01
CA ILE A 105 -0.64 -8.29 9.37
C ILE A 105 0.17 -7.21 10.05
N ALA A 106 -0.45 -6.07 10.29
CA ALA A 106 0.23 -4.95 10.94
C ALA A 106 0.73 -5.33 12.33
N ASN A 107 -0.09 -6.04 13.09
CA ASN A 107 0.31 -6.45 14.42
C ASN A 107 1.50 -7.42 14.39
N LYS A 108 1.51 -8.34 13.45
CA LYS A 108 2.62 -9.28 13.34
C LYS A 108 3.91 -8.64 12.91
N LEU A 109 3.84 -7.64 12.07
CA LEU A 109 5.02 -7.00 11.50
C LEU A 109 5.45 -5.74 12.22
N GLY A 110 4.68 -5.31 13.21
CA GLY A 110 5.03 -4.10 13.93
C GLY A 110 4.68 -2.81 13.21
N LEU A 111 3.84 -2.88 12.20
CA LEU A 111 3.41 -1.66 11.51
C LEU A 111 2.55 -0.85 12.45
N LYS A 112 2.71 0.46 12.44
CA LYS A 112 2.02 1.36 13.34
C LYS A 112 1.29 2.44 12.59
N ARG A 113 0.29 3.01 13.23
CA ARG A 113 -0.42 4.15 12.69
C ARG A 113 0.58 5.27 12.35
N GLY A 114 0.42 5.86 11.21
CA GLY A 114 1.27 6.96 10.78
C GLY A 114 2.45 6.59 9.92
N ILE A 115 2.77 5.30 9.82
CA ILE A 115 3.89 4.92 8.97
C ILE A 115 3.49 5.09 7.51
N THR A 116 4.38 5.65 6.72
CA THR A 116 4.13 5.98 5.32
C THR A 116 5.06 5.17 4.42
N GLU A 117 4.57 4.77 3.27
CA GLU A 117 5.38 3.99 2.32
C GLU A 117 6.63 4.73 1.88
N LYS A 118 7.66 3.98 1.54
CA LYS A 118 8.84 4.53 0.90
C LYS A 118 8.61 4.59 -0.60
N GLU A 119 8.04 3.54 -1.15
CA GLU A 119 7.74 3.47 -2.58
C GLU A 119 6.80 2.33 -2.86
N HIS A 120 6.22 2.32 -4.05
CA HIS A 120 5.37 1.22 -4.49
C HIS A 120 5.60 0.97 -5.97
N GLU A 121 5.17 -0.21 -6.41
CA GLU A 121 5.32 -0.62 -7.80
C GLU A 121 4.06 -1.38 -8.20
N ILE A 122 3.51 -1.07 -9.36
CA ILE A 122 2.32 -1.74 -9.86
C ILE A 122 2.71 -2.65 -11.03
N ASP A 123 2.33 -3.92 -10.93
CA ASP A 123 2.54 -4.89 -11.99
C ASP A 123 1.18 -5.19 -12.59
N LEU A 124 0.82 -4.50 -13.65
CA LEU A 124 -0.49 -4.64 -14.27
C LEU A 124 -0.70 -6.03 -14.86
N ARG A 125 0.36 -6.63 -15.36
CA ARG A 125 0.24 -7.95 -15.97
C ARG A 125 -0.24 -8.98 -14.97
N ASN A 126 0.29 -8.93 -13.76
CA ASN A 126 -0.06 -9.88 -12.71
C ASN A 126 -1.12 -9.33 -11.74
N LYS A 127 -1.63 -8.14 -12.03
CA LYS A 127 -2.65 -7.49 -11.19
C LYS A 127 -2.18 -7.41 -9.74
N THR A 128 -0.95 -7.01 -9.56
CA THR A 128 -0.28 -7.00 -8.26
C THR A 128 0.32 -5.63 -7.96
N VAL A 129 0.28 -5.25 -6.71
CA VAL A 129 0.90 -4.02 -6.23
C VAL A 129 1.87 -4.38 -5.13
N TYR A 130 3.08 -3.85 -5.21
CA TYR A 130 4.09 -4.01 -4.15
C TYR A 130 4.22 -2.68 -3.44
N ILE A 131 4.19 -2.70 -2.12
CA ILE A 131 4.33 -1.49 -1.30
C ILE A 131 5.43 -1.71 -0.29
N LEU A 132 6.42 -0.81 -0.28
CA LEU A 132 7.55 -0.92 0.61
C LEU A 132 7.43 0.11 1.73
N PHE A 133 7.42 -0.37 2.96
CA PHE A 133 7.40 0.50 4.13
C PHE A 133 8.77 0.51 4.81
N PRO A 134 9.12 1.61 5.45
CA PRO A 134 10.39 1.65 6.18
C PRO A 134 10.33 0.71 7.38
N ASN A 135 11.50 0.41 7.93
CA ASN A 135 11.59 -0.44 9.10
C ASN A 135 10.83 0.24 10.24
N PRO A 136 9.79 -0.37 10.79
CA PRO A 136 8.99 0.28 11.84
C PRO A 136 9.75 0.55 13.13
N ASN A 137 10.92 -0.05 13.29
CA ASN A 137 11.74 0.18 14.46
C ASN A 137 12.77 1.29 14.26
N ASP A 138 12.85 1.83 13.05
CA ASP A 138 13.73 2.96 12.78
C ASP A 138 12.90 4.20 13.03
N SER A 139 13.31 5.03 13.90
CA SER A 139 12.54 6.24 14.19
C SER A 139 13.31 7.49 13.87
#